data_9e66613b75c97da92709bd82dfd3ce6c
#
_entry.id   9e66613b75c97da92709bd82dfd3ce6c
#
_cell.length_a   1.000
_cell.length_b   1.000
_cell.length_c   1.000
_cell.angle_alpha   90.00
_cell.angle_beta   90.00
_cell.angle_gamma   90.00
#
_symmetry.space_group_name_H-M   'P 1'
#
loop_
_entity.id
_entity.type
_entity.pdbx_description
1 polymer ?
#
loop_
_entity_poly.entity_id
_entity_poly.type
_entity_poly.pdbx_seq_one_letter_code
_entity_poly.pdbx_strand_id
1 'polypeptide(L)'
;LIIAHNQTGMGGAICAIQSDIQIVHCTFSDNNAATQWSEYGDEIYSNESTIMVQNSIIWGTNDGDIILDDFSGPSELIISYSDIRGGEPGILIENGGLLNWLDGNINQDPLFVNPDENDYLLTVDSPCINAGNPDSPLDPDGTITDMGAYSFPLNLEPNNGPIFYIAQDGDDSNNGFFEFPFAS
;
A
#
# COMPACT_ATOMS: atom_id res chain seq x y z
N LEU A 1 7.14 -4.87 2.47
CA LEU A 1 7.67 -4.02 3.55
C LEU A 1 6.64 -2.93 3.87
N ILE A 2 6.40 -2.69 5.16
CA ILE A 2 5.60 -1.55 5.63
C ILE A 2 6.54 -0.50 6.21
N ILE A 3 6.33 0.77 5.87
CA ILE A 3 6.98 1.95 6.46
C ILE A 3 5.86 2.93 6.83
N ALA A 4 5.65 3.12 8.12
CA ALA A 4 4.56 3.96 8.61
C ALA A 4 4.91 4.72 9.88
N HIS A 5 4.21 5.85 10.12
CA HIS A 5 4.32 6.69 11.30
C HIS A 5 5.72 7.21 11.62
N ASN A 6 6.60 7.29 10.64
CA ASN A 6 7.92 7.91 10.85
C ASN A 6 7.81 9.42 10.73
N GLN A 7 8.69 10.11 11.45
CA GLN A 7 8.80 11.55 11.39
C GLN A 7 10.25 11.96 11.17
N THR A 8 10.51 12.67 10.09
CA THR A 8 11.85 13.12 9.71
C THR A 8 11.86 14.57 9.23
N GLY A 9 13.02 15.04 8.79
CA GLY A 9 13.15 16.37 8.20
C GLY A 9 12.79 16.45 6.71
N MET A 10 12.96 15.37 5.96
CA MET A 10 12.68 15.27 4.52
C MET A 10 12.37 13.79 4.20
N GLY A 11 11.34 13.55 3.38
CA GLY A 11 10.90 12.22 3.02
C GLY A 11 10.60 11.39 4.28
N GLY A 12 9.38 11.49 4.82
CA GLY A 12 9.02 10.81 6.07
C GLY A 12 9.37 9.33 6.08
N ALA A 13 9.18 8.64 4.96
CA ALA A 13 9.57 7.27 4.77
C ALA A 13 10.91 7.12 4.04
N ILE A 14 11.09 7.83 2.92
CA ILE A 14 12.30 7.74 2.09
C ILE A 14 12.80 9.14 1.72
N CYS A 15 14.08 9.38 1.98
CA CYS A 15 14.81 10.52 1.44
C CYS A 15 15.88 9.96 0.48
N ALA A 16 15.64 10.05 -0.82
CA ALA A 16 16.54 9.60 -1.87
C ALA A 16 17.38 10.76 -2.39
N ILE A 17 18.69 10.65 -2.25
CA ILE A 17 19.65 11.63 -2.76
C ILE A 17 20.73 10.87 -3.54
N GLN A 18 20.90 11.22 -4.82
CA GLN A 18 21.91 10.60 -5.70
C GLN A 18 21.83 9.05 -5.66
N SER A 19 20.61 8.51 -5.79
CA SER A 19 20.35 7.09 -5.54
C SER A 19 19.42 6.48 -6.58
N ASP A 20 19.58 5.19 -6.84
CA ASP A 20 18.64 4.40 -7.62
C ASP A 20 17.88 3.46 -6.66
N ILE A 21 16.55 3.56 -6.59
CA ILE A 21 15.73 2.83 -5.64
C ILE A 21 14.62 2.07 -6.39
N GLN A 22 14.39 0.82 -5.97
CA GLN A 22 13.23 0.04 -6.38
C GLN A 22 12.32 -0.23 -5.18
N ILE A 23 11.06 0.12 -5.33
CA ILE A 23 9.99 -0.06 -4.34
C ILE A 23 8.98 -1.02 -4.95
N VAL A 24 8.93 -2.23 -4.44
CA VAL A 24 8.05 -3.28 -4.96
C VAL A 24 7.35 -3.98 -3.78
N HIS A 25 6.04 -4.16 -3.89
CA HIS A 25 5.21 -4.73 -2.83
C HIS A 25 5.47 -4.09 -1.47
N CYS A 26 5.38 -2.76 -1.42
CA CYS A 26 5.54 -1.98 -0.20
C CYS A 26 4.26 -1.20 0.13
N THR A 27 4.07 -0.91 1.40
CA THR A 27 3.03 -0.01 1.89
C THR A 27 3.68 1.11 2.68
N PHE A 28 3.41 2.34 2.28
CA PHE A 28 3.78 3.56 2.97
C PHE A 28 2.51 4.23 3.46
N SER A 29 2.46 4.57 4.73
CA SER A 29 1.28 5.22 5.30
C SER A 29 1.66 6.10 6.49
N ASP A 30 1.03 7.30 6.55
CA ASP A 30 1.10 8.18 7.70
C ASP A 30 2.51 8.57 8.15
N ASN A 31 3.48 8.59 7.21
CA ASN A 31 4.78 9.17 7.49
C ASN A 31 4.69 10.69 7.35
N ASN A 32 5.60 11.41 7.97
CA ASN A 32 5.53 12.86 8.03
C ASN A 32 6.93 13.49 7.93
N ALA A 33 7.10 14.37 6.98
CA ALA A 33 8.28 15.24 6.88
C ALA A 33 8.06 16.51 7.71
N ALA A 34 8.17 16.38 9.04
CA ALA A 34 7.92 17.49 9.97
C ALA A 34 9.02 18.56 9.93
N THR A 35 8.96 19.45 8.94
CA THR A 35 9.81 20.62 8.90
C THR A 35 8.97 21.90 8.95
N GLN A 36 9.60 23.02 9.32
CA GLN A 36 9.03 24.37 9.14
C GLN A 36 8.84 24.74 7.65
N TRP A 37 9.30 23.86 6.77
CA TRP A 37 9.27 23.97 5.32
C TRP A 37 8.39 22.82 4.82
N SER A 38 7.14 23.07 4.60
CA SER A 38 6.09 22.11 4.22
C SER A 38 6.23 21.50 2.81
N GLU A 39 7.43 21.44 2.26
CA GLU A 39 7.69 21.13 0.84
C GLU A 39 8.59 19.90 0.64
N TYR A 40 8.61 18.93 1.58
CA TYR A 40 9.60 17.84 1.52
C TYR A 40 9.00 16.42 1.54
N GLY A 41 7.87 16.20 0.88
CA GLY A 41 7.26 14.86 0.69
C GLY A 41 7.07 14.08 1.99
N ASP A 42 5.85 13.94 2.44
CA ASP A 42 5.58 13.23 3.68
C ASP A 42 5.98 11.76 3.60
N GLU A 43 5.84 11.13 2.45
CA GLU A 43 6.29 9.76 2.23
C GLU A 43 7.66 9.71 1.55
N ILE A 44 7.82 10.32 0.38
CA ILE A 44 9.05 10.21 -0.42
C ILE A 44 9.54 11.59 -0.85
N TYR A 45 10.80 11.88 -0.55
CA TYR A 45 11.55 12.97 -1.13
C TYR A 45 12.64 12.43 -2.04
N SER A 46 12.75 12.94 -3.27
CA SER A 46 13.74 12.54 -4.26
C SER A 46 14.51 13.73 -4.78
N ASN A 47 15.83 13.65 -4.74
CA ASN A 47 16.74 14.63 -5.34
C ASN A 47 17.86 13.92 -6.10
N GLU A 48 18.05 14.25 -7.38
CA GLU A 48 19.08 13.66 -8.24
C GLU A 48 19.06 12.11 -8.24
N SER A 49 17.83 11.52 -8.20
CA SER A 49 17.63 10.09 -7.98
C SER A 49 16.61 9.50 -8.96
N THR A 50 16.75 8.21 -9.23
CA THR A 50 15.75 7.43 -9.98
C THR A 50 15.01 6.50 -9.03
N ILE A 51 13.67 6.64 -8.95
CA ILE A 51 12.83 5.78 -8.12
C ILE A 51 11.84 5.03 -9.01
N MET A 52 11.83 3.70 -8.90
CA MET A 52 10.84 2.84 -9.53
C MET A 52 9.87 2.31 -8.47
N VAL A 53 8.56 2.50 -8.68
CA VAL A 53 7.50 2.02 -7.79
C VAL A 53 6.60 1.07 -8.56
N GLN A 54 6.39 -0.12 -8.00
CA GLN A 54 5.50 -1.12 -8.62
C GLN A 54 4.79 -1.93 -7.53
N ASN A 55 3.53 -2.30 -7.78
CA ASN A 55 2.69 -3.13 -6.91
C ASN A 55 2.68 -2.62 -5.46
N SER A 56 2.67 -1.30 -5.27
CA SER A 56 2.85 -0.70 -3.95
C SER A 56 1.69 0.25 -3.63
N ILE A 57 1.51 0.52 -2.34
CA ILE A 57 0.54 1.49 -1.83
C ILE A 57 1.33 2.62 -1.17
N ILE A 58 1.07 3.86 -1.61
CA ILE A 58 1.59 5.08 -0.98
C ILE A 58 0.38 5.93 -0.60
N TRP A 59 0.01 5.87 0.68
CA TRP A 59 -1.23 6.41 1.19
C TRP A 59 -1.02 7.15 2.51
N GLY A 60 -0.46 8.35 2.41
CA GLY A 60 -0.22 9.23 3.53
C GLY A 60 -1.45 10.04 3.95
N THR A 61 -1.26 10.99 4.82
CA THR A 61 -2.34 11.83 5.37
C THR A 61 -2.65 13.07 4.54
N ASN A 62 -1.72 13.52 3.70
CA ASN A 62 -1.80 14.79 2.97
C ASN A 62 -1.62 14.60 1.46
N ASP A 63 -2.08 15.59 0.68
CA ASP A 63 -1.67 15.71 -0.72
C ASP A 63 -0.19 16.17 -0.75
N GLY A 64 0.61 15.61 -1.67
CA GLY A 64 2.05 15.89 -1.74
C GLY A 64 2.92 14.87 -1.01
N ASP A 65 2.44 13.64 -0.90
CA ASP A 65 3.18 12.53 -0.29
C ASP A 65 4.53 12.26 -0.99
N ILE A 66 4.61 12.55 -2.31
CA ILE A 66 5.82 12.36 -3.11
C ILE A 66 6.27 13.67 -3.71
N ILE A 67 7.53 14.02 -3.49
CA ILE A 67 8.16 15.20 -4.09
C ILE A 67 9.41 14.79 -4.88
N LEU A 68 9.44 15.23 -6.14
CA LEU A 68 10.61 15.19 -6.99
C LEU A 68 11.24 16.58 -7.01
N ASP A 69 12.35 16.73 -6.34
CA ASP A 69 13.16 17.95 -6.36
C ASP A 69 14.38 17.75 -7.27
N ASP A 70 14.80 18.79 -7.95
CA ASP A 70 15.98 18.76 -8.82
C ASP A 70 16.99 19.88 -8.49
N PHE A 71 17.02 20.29 -7.24
CA PHE A 71 17.93 21.36 -6.79
C PHE A 71 19.39 21.14 -7.23
N SER A 72 19.83 19.90 -7.32
CA SER A 72 21.19 19.51 -7.71
C SER A 72 21.27 18.82 -9.08
N GLY A 73 20.16 18.25 -9.56
CA GLY A 73 20.07 17.50 -10.82
C GLY A 73 18.72 16.78 -10.95
N PRO A 74 18.38 16.29 -12.15
CA PRO A 74 17.05 15.76 -12.42
C PRO A 74 16.76 14.50 -11.59
N SER A 75 15.56 14.46 -11.02
CA SER A 75 14.99 13.25 -10.42
C SER A 75 14.02 12.60 -11.38
N GLU A 76 13.96 11.27 -11.39
CA GLU A 76 13.02 10.50 -12.19
C GLU A 76 12.20 9.56 -11.29
N LEU A 77 10.88 9.58 -11.46
CA LEU A 77 9.96 8.67 -10.80
C LEU A 77 9.18 7.87 -11.85
N ILE A 78 9.25 6.57 -11.75
CA ILE A 78 8.56 5.64 -12.65
C ILE A 78 7.58 4.83 -11.80
N ILE A 79 6.27 4.96 -12.06
CA ILE A 79 5.23 4.29 -11.27
C ILE A 79 4.35 3.44 -12.19
N SER A 80 4.09 2.20 -11.76
CA SER A 80 3.14 1.30 -12.41
C SER A 80 2.42 0.43 -11.38
N TYR A 81 1.16 0.08 -11.66
CA TYR A 81 0.36 -0.86 -10.86
C TYR A 81 0.44 -0.56 -9.36
N SER A 82 0.26 0.68 -8.98
CA SER A 82 0.38 1.14 -7.60
C SER A 82 -0.78 2.05 -7.23
N ASP A 83 -1.14 2.05 -5.96
CA ASP A 83 -2.16 2.93 -5.41
C ASP A 83 -1.48 4.14 -4.76
N ILE A 84 -1.69 5.30 -5.37
CA ILE A 84 -1.02 6.55 -4.97
C ILE A 84 -2.09 7.58 -4.58
N ARG A 85 -2.07 8.02 -3.34
CA ARG A 85 -2.96 9.08 -2.87
C ARG A 85 -2.77 10.36 -3.67
N GLY A 86 -3.88 10.96 -4.07
CA GLY A 86 -3.87 12.13 -4.96
C GLY A 86 -3.65 11.79 -6.44
N GLY A 87 -3.24 10.57 -6.77
CA GLY A 87 -2.92 10.13 -8.12
C GLY A 87 -1.76 10.90 -8.74
N GLU A 88 -1.68 10.91 -10.06
CA GLU A 88 -0.63 11.65 -10.80
C GLU A 88 -0.58 13.16 -10.42
N PRO A 89 -1.71 13.88 -10.27
CA PRO A 89 -1.70 15.29 -9.86
C PRO A 89 -1.21 15.55 -8.43
N GLY A 90 -1.24 14.52 -7.56
CA GLY A 90 -0.79 14.63 -6.16
C GLY A 90 0.73 14.54 -6.01
N ILE A 91 1.47 14.21 -7.08
CA ILE A 91 2.94 14.18 -7.07
C ILE A 91 3.46 15.57 -7.37
N LEU A 92 4.23 16.12 -6.46
CA LEU A 92 4.84 17.45 -6.65
C LEU A 92 6.16 17.31 -7.41
N ILE A 93 6.25 18.02 -8.52
CA ILE A 93 7.44 18.04 -9.37
C ILE A 93 8.00 19.46 -9.36
N GLU A 94 9.15 19.60 -8.75
CA GLU A 94 9.86 20.89 -8.69
C GLU A 94 11.05 20.90 -9.67
N ASN A 95 11.24 22.04 -10.31
CA ASN A 95 12.43 22.39 -11.09
C ASN A 95 12.84 21.45 -12.24
N GLY A 96 12.00 20.53 -12.71
CA GLY A 96 12.27 19.73 -13.91
C GLY A 96 12.42 18.22 -13.69
N GLY A 97 11.98 17.72 -12.55
CA GLY A 97 11.84 16.26 -12.32
C GLY A 97 10.99 15.61 -13.41
N LEU A 98 11.24 14.34 -13.69
CA LEU A 98 10.54 13.56 -14.68
C LEU A 98 9.63 12.53 -14.00
N LEU A 99 8.33 12.59 -14.31
CA LEU A 99 7.36 11.58 -13.89
C LEU A 99 6.96 10.70 -15.09
N ASN A 100 7.16 9.41 -14.95
CA ASN A 100 6.65 8.39 -15.84
C ASN A 100 5.48 7.66 -15.15
N TRP A 101 4.27 8.18 -15.32
CA TRP A 101 3.04 7.57 -14.83
C TRP A 101 2.58 6.50 -15.82
N LEU A 102 2.89 5.23 -15.52
CA LEU A 102 2.60 4.10 -16.41
C LEU A 102 1.22 3.48 -16.11
N ASP A 103 0.90 2.38 -16.79
CA ASP A 103 -0.39 1.69 -16.68
C ASP A 103 -0.62 1.08 -15.29
N GLY A 104 -1.89 0.87 -14.96
CA GLY A 104 -2.32 0.12 -13.79
C GLY A 104 -2.32 0.88 -12.47
N ASN A 105 -1.92 2.17 -12.46
CA ASN A 105 -1.98 2.97 -11.23
C ASN A 105 -3.42 3.38 -10.90
N ILE A 106 -3.73 3.41 -9.61
CA ILE A 106 -5.02 3.85 -9.09
C ILE A 106 -4.83 4.95 -8.03
N ASN A 107 -5.92 5.61 -7.67
CA ASN A 107 -6.05 6.56 -6.58
C ASN A 107 -7.38 6.29 -5.88
N GLN A 108 -7.42 5.27 -5.04
CA GLN A 108 -8.61 4.85 -4.31
C GLN A 108 -8.22 4.44 -2.89
N ASP A 109 -9.09 4.72 -1.92
CA ASP A 109 -8.84 4.30 -0.54
C ASP A 109 -8.50 2.80 -0.49
N PRO A 110 -7.30 2.42 -0.01
CA PRO A 110 -6.88 1.02 0.06
C PRO A 110 -7.73 0.16 1.00
N LEU A 111 -8.56 0.77 1.83
CA LEU A 111 -9.43 0.09 2.79
C LEU A 111 -8.65 -0.87 3.71
N PHE A 112 -7.64 -0.36 4.38
CA PHE A 112 -6.91 -1.10 5.40
C PHE A 112 -7.82 -1.50 6.58
N VAL A 113 -7.54 -2.62 7.22
CA VAL A 113 -8.33 -3.14 8.35
C VAL A 113 -8.33 -2.19 9.54
N ASN A 114 -7.15 -1.75 10.00
CA ASN A 114 -7.04 -0.81 11.12
C ASN A 114 -5.66 -0.12 11.12
N PRO A 115 -5.45 0.87 10.25
CA PRO A 115 -4.16 1.54 10.12
C PRO A 115 -3.72 2.27 11.40
N ASP A 116 -4.66 2.78 12.20
CA ASP A 116 -4.37 3.44 13.48
C ASP A 116 -3.68 2.49 14.50
N GLU A 117 -3.87 1.19 14.35
CA GLU A 117 -3.21 0.15 15.16
C GLU A 117 -2.12 -0.60 14.38
N ASN A 118 -1.63 -0.03 13.29
CA ASN A 118 -0.62 -0.61 12.38
C ASN A 118 -1.08 -1.90 11.68
N ASP A 119 -2.37 -2.11 11.51
CA ASP A 119 -2.92 -3.22 10.73
C ASP A 119 -3.23 -2.76 9.30
N TYR A 120 -2.25 -2.96 8.42
CA TYR A 120 -2.29 -2.62 7.00
C TYR A 120 -2.72 -3.79 6.10
N LEU A 121 -3.39 -4.79 6.67
CA LEU A 121 -4.07 -5.81 5.87
C LEU A 121 -5.21 -5.16 5.08
N LEU A 122 -5.44 -5.66 3.88
CA LEU A 122 -6.55 -5.20 3.04
C LEU A 122 -7.87 -5.82 3.53
N THR A 123 -8.94 -5.03 3.50
CA THR A 123 -10.30 -5.60 3.65
C THR A 123 -10.77 -6.23 2.34
N VAL A 124 -11.81 -7.05 2.40
CA VAL A 124 -12.37 -7.78 1.23
C VAL A 124 -12.84 -6.86 0.10
N ASP A 125 -13.16 -5.61 0.39
CA ASP A 125 -13.64 -4.62 -0.58
C ASP A 125 -12.51 -3.72 -1.11
N SER A 126 -11.25 -4.00 -0.76
CA SER A 126 -10.11 -3.18 -1.18
C SER A 126 -9.93 -3.17 -2.70
N PRO A 127 -9.76 -1.99 -3.32
CA PRO A 127 -9.46 -1.87 -4.74
C PRO A 127 -8.04 -2.34 -5.09
N CYS A 128 -7.18 -2.56 -4.11
CA CYS A 128 -5.80 -3.03 -4.29
C CYS A 128 -5.70 -4.54 -4.51
N ILE A 129 -6.80 -5.30 -4.26
CA ILE A 129 -6.83 -6.75 -4.45
C ILE A 129 -6.82 -7.10 -5.94
N ASN A 130 -5.91 -8.00 -6.37
CA ASN A 130 -5.72 -8.43 -7.76
C ASN A 130 -5.47 -7.26 -8.74
N ALA A 131 -4.96 -6.15 -8.25
CA ALA A 131 -4.76 -4.92 -9.03
C ALA A 131 -3.29 -4.66 -9.40
N GLY A 132 -2.37 -5.51 -8.97
CA GLY A 132 -0.96 -5.42 -9.29
C GLY A 132 -0.64 -5.83 -10.74
N ASN A 133 0.63 -5.77 -11.10
CA ASN A 133 1.10 -6.08 -12.44
C ASN A 133 0.84 -7.55 -12.80
N PRO A 134 0.03 -7.85 -13.84
CA PRO A 134 -0.32 -9.21 -14.22
C PRO A 134 0.87 -10.04 -14.71
N ASP A 135 1.99 -9.41 -15.08
CA ASP A 135 3.23 -10.07 -15.45
C ASP A 135 4.13 -10.40 -14.24
N SER A 136 3.74 -9.93 -13.04
CA SER A 136 4.41 -10.31 -11.80
C SER A 136 4.06 -11.75 -11.37
N PRO A 137 4.89 -12.38 -10.52
CA PRO A 137 4.49 -13.65 -9.90
C PRO A 137 3.12 -13.55 -9.24
N LEU A 138 2.31 -14.59 -9.42
CA LEU A 138 1.00 -14.67 -8.77
C LEU A 138 1.13 -14.71 -7.24
N ASP A 139 0.10 -14.26 -6.56
CA ASP A 139 -0.03 -14.41 -5.13
C ASP A 139 -0.13 -15.90 -4.70
N PRO A 140 0.12 -16.22 -3.42
CA PRO A 140 0.08 -17.61 -2.94
C PRO A 140 -1.23 -18.35 -3.17
N ASP A 141 -2.33 -17.62 -3.36
CA ASP A 141 -3.65 -18.17 -3.68
C ASP A 141 -3.88 -18.41 -5.18
N GLY A 142 -2.88 -18.06 -6.02
CA GLY A 142 -2.90 -18.25 -7.47
C GLY A 142 -3.60 -17.14 -8.24
N THR A 143 -3.94 -16.05 -7.62
CA THR A 143 -4.54 -14.87 -8.27
C THR A 143 -3.46 -13.87 -8.74
N ILE A 144 -3.88 -12.84 -9.49
CA ILE A 144 -3.00 -11.70 -9.82
C ILE A 144 -2.55 -11.07 -8.50
N THR A 145 -1.28 -10.66 -8.47
CA THR A 145 -0.71 -10.05 -7.27
C THR A 145 -1.47 -8.80 -6.81
N ASP A 146 -1.54 -8.62 -5.51
CA ASP A 146 -2.12 -7.44 -4.90
C ASP A 146 -1.13 -6.28 -4.88
N MET A 147 -1.63 -5.07 -4.75
CA MET A 147 -0.81 -3.92 -4.42
C MET A 147 -0.55 -3.90 -2.91
N GLY A 148 0.66 -3.44 -2.52
CA GLY A 148 1.03 -3.28 -1.13
C GLY A 148 1.89 -4.40 -0.58
N ALA A 149 2.11 -4.36 0.74
CA ALA A 149 3.05 -5.22 1.45
C ALA A 149 2.51 -6.62 1.77
N TYR A 150 1.20 -6.78 1.77
CA TYR A 150 0.53 -8.03 2.08
C TYR A 150 -0.44 -8.42 0.98
N SER A 151 -0.44 -9.69 0.61
CA SER A 151 -1.49 -10.26 -0.23
C SER A 151 -2.74 -10.58 0.59
N PHE A 152 -3.90 -10.32 0.00
CA PHE A 152 -5.19 -10.71 0.57
C PHE A 152 -5.51 -12.14 0.17
N PRO A 153 -5.72 -13.07 1.12
CA PRO A 153 -6.00 -14.46 0.80
C PRO A 153 -7.44 -14.61 0.30
N LEU A 154 -7.67 -14.62 -1.03
CA LEU A 154 -8.99 -14.89 -1.61
C LEU A 154 -9.36 -16.38 -1.55
N ASN A 155 -8.38 -17.26 -1.47
CA ASN A 155 -8.60 -18.68 -1.22
C ASN A 155 -8.33 -18.98 0.26
N LEU A 156 -9.31 -18.76 1.06
CA LEU A 156 -9.53 -19.76 2.08
C LEU A 156 -9.74 -21.06 1.30
N GLU A 157 -8.74 -21.97 1.30
CA GLU A 157 -8.92 -23.35 0.83
C GLU A 157 -10.36 -23.74 1.16
N PRO A 158 -11.14 -24.25 0.19
CA PRO A 158 -12.48 -24.72 0.54
C PRO A 158 -12.29 -25.61 1.75
N ASN A 159 -12.85 -25.17 2.87
CA ASN A 159 -12.69 -25.87 4.14
C ASN A 159 -13.17 -27.32 3.93
N ASN A 160 -12.24 -28.19 3.50
CA ASN A 160 -12.52 -29.61 3.29
C ASN A 160 -12.75 -30.34 4.63
N GLY A 161 -12.61 -29.60 5.73
CA GLY A 161 -12.99 -30.02 7.06
C GLY A 161 -14.46 -29.74 7.37
N PRO A 162 -14.97 -30.25 8.45
CA PRO A 162 -16.32 -29.94 8.89
C PRO A 162 -16.46 -28.44 9.16
N ILE A 163 -17.50 -27.83 8.57
CA ILE A 163 -17.86 -26.45 8.88
C ILE A 163 -18.59 -26.45 10.22
N PHE A 164 -18.05 -25.71 11.18
CA PHE A 164 -18.68 -25.49 12.48
C PHE A 164 -19.38 -24.14 12.49
N TYR A 165 -20.59 -24.13 13.00
CA TYR A 165 -21.40 -22.93 13.16
C TYR A 165 -21.41 -22.51 14.61
N ILE A 166 -21.28 -21.21 14.84
CA ILE A 166 -21.36 -20.57 16.16
C ILE A 166 -22.57 -19.63 16.12
N ALA A 167 -23.45 -19.75 17.08
CA ALA A 167 -24.60 -18.86 17.22
C ALA A 167 -24.74 -18.41 18.67
N GLN A 168 -25.24 -17.17 18.87
CA GLN A 168 -25.37 -16.59 20.19
C GLN A 168 -26.30 -17.40 21.13
N ASP A 169 -27.22 -18.16 20.55
CA ASP A 169 -28.15 -19.07 21.23
C ASP A 169 -27.79 -20.56 21.04
N GLY A 170 -26.56 -20.82 20.57
CA GLY A 170 -26.04 -22.19 20.42
C GLY A 170 -25.78 -22.84 21.77
N ASP A 171 -25.47 -24.14 21.75
CA ASP A 171 -25.17 -24.96 22.94
C ASP A 171 -23.83 -25.65 22.75
N ASP A 172 -22.88 -25.46 23.68
CA ASP A 172 -21.54 -26.06 23.63
C ASP A 172 -21.54 -27.58 23.65
N SER A 173 -22.64 -28.22 24.01
CA SER A 173 -22.84 -29.68 23.92
C SER A 173 -23.21 -30.13 22.51
N ASN A 174 -23.51 -29.22 21.58
CA ASN A 174 -23.83 -29.49 20.20
C ASN A 174 -22.61 -29.90 19.40
N ASN A 175 -22.84 -30.40 18.18
CA ASN A 175 -21.78 -30.84 17.29
C ASN A 175 -21.22 -29.76 16.38
N GLY A 176 -21.70 -28.51 16.50
CA GLY A 176 -21.28 -27.38 15.71
C GLY A 176 -21.74 -27.34 14.25
N PHE A 177 -22.63 -28.27 13.85
CA PHE A 177 -23.24 -28.19 12.51
C PHE A 177 -24.31 -27.10 12.44
N PHE A 178 -24.68 -26.69 11.22
CA PHE A 178 -25.65 -25.60 10.98
C PHE A 178 -26.97 -25.76 11.78
N GLU A 179 -27.46 -27.00 11.90
CA GLU A 179 -28.69 -27.27 12.65
C GLU A 179 -28.49 -27.26 14.17
N PHE A 180 -27.24 -27.44 14.63
CA PHE A 180 -26.84 -27.53 16.03
C PHE A 180 -25.51 -26.80 16.24
N PRO A 181 -25.48 -25.43 16.20
CA PRO A 181 -24.26 -24.65 16.34
C PRO A 181 -23.75 -24.68 17.78
N PHE A 182 -22.43 -24.42 17.92
CA PHE A 182 -21.86 -24.12 19.23
C PHE A 182 -22.36 -22.76 19.74
N ALA A 183 -22.26 -22.54 21.05
CA ALA A 183 -22.46 -21.21 21.64
C ALA A 183 -21.33 -20.25 21.22
N SER A 184 -21.65 -18.96 21.12
CA SER A 184 -20.71 -17.87 20.76
C SER A 184 -20.16 -17.17 22.01
#